data_eb37bc57f9f6799a8893fbf3d648e6e3
#
_entry.id   eb37bc57f9f6799a8893fbf3d648e6e3
#
_cell.length_a   1.000
_cell.length_b   1.000
_cell.length_c   1.000
_cell.angle_alpha   90.00
_cell.angle_beta   90.00
_cell.angle_gamma   90.00
#
_symmetry.space_group_name_H-M   'P 1'
#
loop_
_entity.id
_entity.type
_entity.pdbx_description
1 polymer ?
#
loop_
_entity_poly.entity_id
_entity_poly.type
_entity_poly.pdbx_seq_one_letter_code
_entity_poly.pdbx_strand_id
1 'polypeptide(L)'
;MDVCPLHQCSQQTIDSLLGSVALYKQAYQLDPIQFDVLLRHSQLIEARPGEVVIEAGQIDTWLYFLLRGQLVVYAGDPAVRRVNVITPGEIFGDMAILMDLPRSATVIADVKTRVSVVVRTDFSIFGEPQDLGGVKLPLKLLFYRTMVHNLRWKLEVYRAQFPSHSFAADHRKIRLYAGPRDTVEELVSLDNQARQLAGLLISWNLALTRDDDE
;
A
#
# COMPACT_ATOMS: atom_id res chain seq x y z
N MET A 1 4.11 -20.45 2.69
CA MET A 1 3.96 -19.08 3.24
C MET A 1 3.60 -19.18 4.71
N ASP A 2 4.42 -18.65 5.60
CA ASP A 2 4.21 -18.66 7.04
C ASP A 2 3.61 -17.31 7.46
N VAL A 3 2.51 -17.31 8.23
CA VAL A 3 1.78 -16.11 8.65
C VAL A 3 1.69 -16.07 10.17
N CYS A 4 2.12 -14.98 10.78
CA CYS A 4 2.10 -14.76 12.22
C CYS A 4 1.44 -13.41 12.57
N PRO A 5 0.44 -13.35 13.47
CA PRO A 5 -0.08 -12.09 13.97
C PRO A 5 1.03 -11.27 14.65
N LEU A 6 1.18 -9.98 14.30
CA LEU A 6 2.29 -9.16 14.83
C LEU A 6 2.28 -9.03 16.35
N HIS A 7 1.11 -8.96 16.97
CA HIS A 7 0.99 -8.88 18.45
C HIS A 7 1.46 -10.14 19.18
N GLN A 8 1.71 -11.26 18.46
CA GLN A 8 2.26 -12.51 18.99
C GLN A 8 3.78 -12.64 18.74
N CYS A 9 4.35 -11.74 17.94
CA CYS A 9 5.78 -11.71 17.71
C CYS A 9 6.52 -11.14 18.92
N SER A 10 7.81 -11.52 19.10
CA SER A 10 8.64 -10.93 20.16
C SER A 10 8.86 -9.44 19.92
N GLN A 11 9.00 -8.66 21.00
CA GLN A 11 9.30 -7.22 20.90
C GLN A 11 10.56 -6.97 20.07
N GLN A 12 11.58 -7.79 20.21
CA GLN A 12 12.81 -7.70 19.42
C GLN A 12 12.55 -7.87 17.91
N THR A 13 11.64 -8.77 17.53
CA THR A 13 11.22 -8.96 16.12
C THR A 13 10.48 -7.72 15.61
N ILE A 14 9.55 -7.20 16.41
CA ILE A 14 8.78 -6.00 16.08
C ILE A 14 9.73 -4.82 15.85
N ASP A 15 10.63 -4.55 16.80
CA ASP A 15 11.58 -3.42 16.74
C ASP A 15 12.51 -3.52 15.53
N SER A 16 13.03 -4.73 15.24
CA SER A 16 13.97 -4.95 14.14
C SER A 16 13.31 -4.85 12.77
N LEU A 17 12.07 -5.28 12.63
CA LEU A 17 11.35 -5.30 11.37
C LEU A 17 10.59 -4.00 11.10
N LEU A 18 9.81 -3.53 12.07
CA LEU A 18 8.95 -2.36 11.88
C LEU A 18 9.68 -1.03 12.01
N GLY A 19 10.85 -1.01 12.65
CA GLY A 19 11.70 0.19 12.74
C GLY A 19 12.12 0.76 11.37
N SER A 20 12.11 -0.07 10.32
CA SER A 20 12.37 0.34 8.93
C SER A 20 11.13 0.90 8.21
N VAL A 21 9.92 0.64 8.71
CA VAL A 21 8.67 1.12 8.10
C VAL A 21 8.25 2.43 8.76
N ALA A 22 8.34 3.52 8.00
CA ALA A 22 8.08 4.87 8.50
C ALA A 22 6.70 5.00 9.19
N LEU A 23 5.65 4.38 8.62
CA LEU A 23 4.30 4.38 9.19
C LEU A 23 4.28 3.82 10.62
N TYR A 24 4.84 2.63 10.83
CA TYR A 24 4.83 1.97 12.15
C TYR A 24 5.69 2.72 13.16
N LYS A 25 6.88 3.19 12.75
CA LYS A 25 7.76 3.99 13.60
C LYS A 25 7.07 5.29 14.06
N GLN A 26 6.41 6.00 13.15
CA GLN A 26 5.70 7.22 13.49
C GLN A 26 4.44 6.94 14.31
N ALA A 27 3.70 5.87 14.04
CA ALA A 27 2.54 5.47 14.82
C ALA A 27 2.91 5.20 16.28
N TYR A 28 4.02 4.50 16.54
CA TYR A 28 4.53 4.26 17.89
C TYR A 28 4.88 5.57 18.63
N GLN A 29 5.52 6.51 17.94
CA GLN A 29 5.89 7.82 18.50
C GLN A 29 4.67 8.71 18.76
N LEU A 30 3.63 8.57 17.94
CA LEU A 30 2.43 9.37 18.00
C LEU A 30 1.51 8.97 19.16
N ASP A 31 1.20 7.68 19.27
CA ASP A 31 0.32 7.11 20.30
C ASP A 31 0.59 5.61 20.46
N PRO A 32 1.26 5.16 21.55
CA PRO A 32 1.52 3.75 21.79
C PRO A 32 0.27 2.87 21.90
N ILE A 33 -0.87 3.42 22.36
CA ILE A 33 -2.14 2.67 22.45
C ILE A 33 -2.68 2.42 21.05
N GLN A 34 -2.67 3.43 20.20
CA GLN A 34 -3.09 3.29 18.81
C GLN A 34 -2.12 2.42 17.99
N PHE A 35 -0.84 2.43 18.33
CA PHE A 35 0.13 1.50 17.77
C PHE A 35 -0.20 0.05 18.12
N ASP A 36 -0.61 -0.26 19.36
CA ASP A 36 -1.05 -1.60 19.75
C ASP A 36 -2.30 -2.04 18.97
N VAL A 37 -3.25 -1.14 18.71
CA VAL A 37 -4.38 -1.42 17.81
C VAL A 37 -3.90 -1.81 16.43
N LEU A 38 -2.93 -1.08 15.86
CA LEU A 38 -2.35 -1.38 14.55
C LEU A 38 -1.68 -2.76 14.54
N LEU A 39 -0.90 -3.10 15.58
CA LEU A 39 -0.25 -4.40 15.70
C LEU A 39 -1.22 -5.57 15.76
N ARG A 40 -2.33 -5.43 16.48
CA ARG A 40 -3.38 -6.47 16.59
C ARG A 40 -4.06 -6.77 15.26
N HIS A 41 -4.13 -5.80 14.38
CA HIS A 41 -4.71 -5.91 13.05
C HIS A 41 -3.66 -6.08 11.93
N SER A 42 -2.45 -6.45 12.31
CA SER A 42 -1.34 -6.66 11.37
C SER A 42 -0.76 -8.05 11.52
N GLN A 43 -0.23 -8.57 10.41
CA GLN A 43 0.37 -9.89 10.34
C GLN A 43 1.73 -9.81 9.62
N LEU A 44 2.68 -10.59 10.11
CA LEU A 44 3.95 -10.86 9.44
C LEU A 44 3.76 -12.05 8.50
N ILE A 45 4.28 -11.93 7.31
CA ILE A 45 4.30 -12.97 6.28
C ILE A 45 5.75 -13.25 5.91
N GLU A 46 6.15 -14.51 5.96
CA GLU A 46 7.38 -15.00 5.37
C GLU A 46 7.03 -15.84 4.14
N ALA A 47 7.33 -15.31 2.96
CA ALA A 47 7.06 -15.96 1.70
C ALA A 47 8.34 -16.55 1.11
N ARG A 48 8.32 -17.85 0.80
CA ARG A 48 9.40 -18.56 0.11
C ARG A 48 9.40 -18.24 -1.38
N PRO A 49 10.50 -18.45 -2.10
CA PRO A 49 10.56 -18.24 -3.55
C PRO A 49 9.38 -18.92 -4.28
N GLY A 50 8.70 -18.16 -5.13
CA GLY A 50 7.56 -18.64 -5.91
C GLY A 50 6.21 -18.69 -5.19
N GLU A 51 6.14 -18.41 -3.88
CA GLU A 51 4.86 -18.37 -3.16
C GLU A 51 4.07 -17.09 -3.50
N VAL A 52 2.77 -17.25 -3.68
CA VAL A 52 1.82 -16.16 -3.99
C VAL A 52 1.49 -15.40 -2.71
N VAL A 53 1.72 -14.08 -2.72
CA VAL A 53 1.40 -13.14 -1.63
C VAL A 53 0.03 -12.49 -1.85
N ILE A 54 -0.28 -12.14 -3.09
CA ILE A 54 -1.59 -11.62 -3.53
C ILE A 54 -1.97 -12.36 -4.80
N GLU A 55 -3.22 -12.77 -4.92
CA GLU A 55 -3.78 -13.37 -6.12
C GLU A 55 -4.73 -12.40 -6.83
N ALA A 56 -4.61 -12.26 -8.14
CA ALA A 56 -5.49 -11.43 -8.95
C ALA A 56 -6.95 -11.89 -8.81
N GLY A 57 -7.88 -10.94 -8.76
CA GLY A 57 -9.31 -11.22 -8.58
C GLY A 57 -9.77 -11.39 -7.14
N GLN A 58 -8.88 -11.58 -6.17
CA GLN A 58 -9.26 -11.61 -4.76
C GLN A 58 -9.83 -10.27 -4.30
N ILE A 59 -10.81 -10.33 -3.39
CA ILE A 59 -11.37 -9.17 -2.69
C ILE A 59 -11.00 -9.32 -1.22
N ASP A 60 -10.18 -8.44 -0.73
CA ASP A 60 -9.76 -8.37 0.67
C ASP A 60 -9.36 -6.93 1.06
N THR A 61 -9.15 -6.72 2.35
CA THR A 61 -8.85 -5.40 2.93
C THR A 61 -7.38 -5.24 3.36
N TRP A 62 -6.49 -6.11 2.91
CA TRP A 62 -5.08 -6.09 3.32
C TRP A 62 -4.26 -5.07 2.55
N LEU A 63 -3.57 -4.19 3.29
CA LEU A 63 -2.49 -3.34 2.80
C LEU A 63 -1.15 -3.97 3.17
N TYR A 64 -0.20 -3.95 2.25
CA TYR A 64 1.06 -4.68 2.36
C TYR A 64 2.26 -3.74 2.36
N PHE A 65 3.29 -4.10 3.14
CA PHE A 65 4.58 -3.41 3.25
C PHE A 65 5.70 -4.45 3.08
N LEU A 66 6.52 -4.31 2.04
CA LEU A 66 7.67 -5.20 1.87
C LEU A 66 8.82 -4.74 2.77
N LEU A 67 9.29 -5.62 3.66
CA LEU A 67 10.38 -5.34 4.60
C LEU A 67 11.73 -5.86 4.10
N ARG A 68 11.74 -7.04 3.48
CA ARG A 68 12.93 -7.72 3.00
C ARG A 68 12.60 -8.58 1.78
N GLY A 69 13.61 -8.82 0.94
CA GLY A 69 13.46 -9.65 -0.25
C GLY A 69 12.97 -8.85 -1.44
N GLN A 70 12.30 -9.51 -2.35
CA GLN A 70 11.76 -8.91 -3.56
C GLN A 70 10.48 -9.63 -3.96
N LEU A 71 9.50 -8.91 -4.47
CA LEU A 71 8.27 -9.48 -5.02
C LEU A 71 8.16 -9.08 -6.49
N VAL A 72 7.53 -9.95 -7.28
CA VAL A 72 7.26 -9.72 -8.69
C VAL A 72 5.77 -9.62 -8.91
N VAL A 73 5.35 -8.61 -9.65
CA VAL A 73 3.95 -8.34 -9.99
C VAL A 73 3.67 -8.86 -11.40
N TYR A 74 2.63 -9.66 -11.53
CA TYR A 74 2.14 -10.20 -12.79
C TYR A 74 0.73 -9.68 -13.05
N ALA A 75 0.52 -9.09 -14.23
CA ALA A 75 -0.81 -8.67 -14.69
C ALA A 75 -1.43 -9.79 -15.54
N GLY A 76 -2.76 -9.99 -15.42
CA GLY A 76 -3.49 -11.03 -16.12
C GLY A 76 -3.24 -12.42 -15.53
N ASP A 77 -3.29 -13.45 -16.37
CA ASP A 77 -2.96 -14.82 -15.99
C ASP A 77 -1.50 -14.89 -15.52
N PRO A 78 -1.22 -15.41 -14.31
CA PRO A 78 0.10 -15.31 -13.64
C PRO A 78 1.26 -15.93 -14.43
N ALA A 79 0.99 -16.70 -15.45
CA ALA A 79 2.04 -17.32 -16.28
C ALA A 79 2.66 -16.37 -17.32
N VAL A 80 2.05 -15.20 -17.62
CA VAL A 80 2.31 -14.57 -18.92
C VAL A 80 3.05 -13.25 -18.86
N ARG A 81 2.81 -12.34 -17.87
CA ARG A 81 3.39 -11.00 -17.97
C ARG A 81 3.84 -10.40 -16.64
N ARG A 82 5.16 -10.32 -16.48
CA ARG A 82 5.78 -9.53 -15.43
C ARG A 82 5.66 -8.04 -15.76
N VAL A 83 5.00 -7.28 -14.87
CA VAL A 83 4.76 -5.83 -15.08
C VAL A 83 5.55 -4.95 -14.14
N ASN A 84 5.90 -5.45 -12.95
CA ASN A 84 6.65 -4.65 -11.98
C ASN A 84 7.42 -5.54 -10.99
N VAL A 85 8.30 -4.89 -10.23
CA VAL A 85 9.03 -5.47 -9.11
C VAL A 85 8.82 -4.58 -7.90
N ILE A 86 8.50 -5.19 -6.76
CA ILE A 86 8.36 -4.49 -5.48
C ILE A 86 9.63 -4.72 -4.68
N THR A 87 10.20 -3.65 -4.14
CA THR A 87 11.43 -3.62 -3.36
C THR A 87 11.17 -3.23 -1.90
N PRO A 88 12.10 -3.52 -0.96
CA PRO A 88 11.92 -3.18 0.45
C PRO A 88 11.63 -1.69 0.67
N GLY A 89 10.65 -1.41 1.54
CA GLY A 89 10.15 -0.08 1.84
C GLY A 89 8.89 0.31 1.03
N GLU A 90 8.55 -0.44 -0.01
CA GLU A 90 7.36 -0.14 -0.81
C GLU A 90 6.07 -0.65 -0.17
N ILE A 91 5.00 0.15 -0.36
CA ILE A 91 3.61 -0.16 -0.01
C ILE A 91 2.90 -0.64 -1.27
N PHE A 92 2.14 -1.73 -1.16
CA PHE A 92 1.39 -2.30 -2.28
C PHE A 92 0.01 -2.85 -1.87
N GLY A 93 -0.84 -3.11 -2.85
CA GLY A 93 -2.23 -3.52 -2.61
C GLY A 93 -3.16 -2.35 -2.29
N ASP A 94 -2.67 -1.12 -2.33
CA ASP A 94 -3.35 0.12 -1.98
C ASP A 94 -4.51 0.49 -2.93
N MET A 95 -4.33 0.32 -4.24
CA MET A 95 -5.35 0.72 -5.23
C MET A 95 -6.68 -0.04 -5.05
N ALA A 96 -6.59 -1.36 -4.87
CA ALA A 96 -7.78 -2.21 -4.73
C ALA A 96 -8.62 -1.83 -3.50
N ILE A 97 -7.98 -1.62 -2.35
CA ILE A 97 -8.67 -1.27 -1.10
C ILE A 97 -9.24 0.15 -1.10
N LEU A 98 -8.55 1.12 -1.74
CA LEU A 98 -9.03 2.50 -1.83
C LEU A 98 -10.22 2.64 -2.79
N MET A 99 -10.32 1.77 -3.78
CA MET A 99 -11.35 1.83 -4.83
C MET A 99 -12.42 0.75 -4.69
N ASP A 100 -12.36 -0.07 -3.64
CA ASP A 100 -13.25 -1.21 -3.41
C ASP A 100 -13.31 -2.16 -4.61
N LEU A 101 -12.15 -2.47 -5.19
CA LEU A 101 -12.00 -3.30 -6.39
C LEU A 101 -11.29 -4.63 -6.08
N PRO A 102 -11.53 -5.67 -6.88
CA PRO A 102 -10.70 -6.87 -6.84
C PRO A 102 -9.22 -6.56 -7.09
N ARG A 103 -8.32 -7.38 -6.58
CA ARG A 103 -6.88 -7.30 -6.84
C ARG A 103 -6.60 -7.35 -8.35
N SER A 104 -5.93 -6.36 -8.88
CA SER A 104 -5.68 -6.23 -10.32
C SER A 104 -4.52 -7.09 -10.84
N ALA A 105 -3.70 -7.63 -9.93
CA ALA A 105 -2.49 -8.35 -10.27
C ALA A 105 -2.16 -9.43 -9.25
N THR A 106 -1.43 -10.46 -9.68
CA THR A 106 -0.83 -11.47 -8.82
C THR A 106 0.56 -11.02 -8.39
N VAL A 107 0.87 -11.12 -7.09
CA VAL A 107 2.17 -10.77 -6.51
C VAL A 107 2.82 -12.01 -5.93
N ILE A 108 4.03 -12.34 -6.40
CA ILE A 108 4.74 -13.59 -6.07
C ILE A 108 6.11 -13.25 -5.49
N ALA A 109 6.56 -14.00 -4.50
CA ALA A 109 7.93 -13.90 -3.98
C ALA A 109 8.96 -14.26 -5.05
N ASP A 110 9.92 -13.37 -5.32
CA ASP A 110 10.90 -13.56 -6.39
C ASP A 110 11.77 -14.81 -6.10
N VAL A 111 11.89 -15.65 -7.09
CA VAL A 111 12.70 -16.89 -7.03
C VAL A 111 14.19 -16.63 -6.82
N LYS A 112 14.65 -15.40 -7.05
CA LYS A 112 16.04 -14.97 -6.84
C LYS A 112 16.33 -14.60 -5.38
N THR A 113 15.31 -14.45 -4.54
CA THR A 113 15.46 -14.11 -3.12
C THR A 113 15.22 -15.35 -2.26
N ARG A 114 15.97 -15.47 -1.16
CA ARG A 114 15.85 -16.63 -0.26
C ARG A 114 14.51 -16.66 0.49
N VAL A 115 14.03 -15.48 0.88
CA VAL A 115 12.77 -15.28 1.58
C VAL A 115 12.36 -13.82 1.40
N SER A 116 11.07 -13.57 1.21
CA SER A 116 10.49 -12.24 1.25
C SER A 116 9.69 -12.07 2.53
N VAL A 117 9.96 -10.98 3.27
CA VAL A 117 9.29 -10.65 4.53
C VAL A 117 8.37 -9.46 4.30
N VAL A 118 7.12 -9.67 4.58
CA VAL A 118 6.04 -8.69 4.33
C VAL A 118 5.25 -8.48 5.61
N VAL A 119 4.88 -7.26 5.92
CA VAL A 119 3.80 -6.96 6.86
C VAL A 119 2.55 -6.63 6.08
N ARG A 120 1.40 -7.18 6.51
CA ARG A 120 0.09 -6.74 6.04
C ARG A 120 -0.76 -6.22 7.17
N THR A 121 -1.53 -5.17 6.92
CA THR A 121 -2.45 -4.56 7.87
C THR A 121 -3.85 -4.60 7.31
N ASP A 122 -4.82 -5.01 8.13
CA ASP A 122 -6.22 -4.95 7.75
C ASP A 122 -6.70 -3.49 7.70
N PHE A 123 -6.96 -3.01 6.48
CA PHE A 123 -7.39 -1.64 6.25
C PHE A 123 -8.81 -1.37 6.78
N SER A 124 -9.64 -2.40 6.95
CA SER A 124 -11.01 -2.25 7.43
C SER A 124 -11.11 -1.58 8.80
N ILE A 125 -10.03 -1.66 9.63
CA ILE A 125 -9.99 -1.00 10.94
C ILE A 125 -10.06 0.53 10.86
N PHE A 126 -9.67 1.11 9.73
CA PHE A 126 -9.69 2.56 9.55
C PHE A 126 -11.12 3.08 9.35
N GLY A 127 -12.06 2.25 8.85
CA GLY A 127 -13.45 2.64 8.61
C GLY A 127 -13.59 3.91 7.80
N GLU A 128 -14.75 4.53 7.85
CA GLU A 128 -14.97 5.84 7.23
C GLU A 128 -14.12 6.94 7.90
N PRO A 129 -13.71 7.99 7.16
CA PRO A 129 -12.90 9.09 7.71
C PRO A 129 -13.47 9.72 8.98
N GLN A 130 -14.79 9.84 9.08
CA GLN A 130 -15.47 10.46 10.21
C GLN A 130 -15.63 9.52 11.43
N ASP A 131 -15.49 8.19 11.24
CA ASP A 131 -15.56 7.23 12.34
C ASP A 131 -14.24 7.22 13.12
N LEU A 132 -14.24 7.82 14.29
CA LEU A 132 -13.07 7.90 15.19
C LEU A 132 -13.17 6.94 16.40
N GLY A 133 -14.11 5.98 16.37
CA GLY A 133 -14.35 5.04 17.46
C GLY A 133 -13.18 4.07 17.68
N GLY A 134 -12.71 3.44 16.63
CA GLY A 134 -11.61 2.46 16.65
C GLY A 134 -10.24 3.12 16.51
N VAL A 135 -9.95 3.62 15.32
CA VAL A 135 -8.69 4.32 15.01
C VAL A 135 -8.88 5.83 15.16
N LYS A 136 -8.04 6.46 15.99
CA LYS A 136 -8.11 7.89 16.31
C LYS A 136 -7.60 8.75 15.16
N LEU A 137 -8.07 10.01 15.13
CA LEU A 137 -7.73 10.98 14.08
C LEU A 137 -6.23 11.09 13.77
N PRO A 138 -5.31 11.20 14.75
CA PRO A 138 -3.89 11.33 14.46
C PRO A 138 -3.33 10.13 13.67
N LEU A 139 -3.73 8.90 14.00
CA LEU A 139 -3.26 7.71 13.30
C LEU A 139 -3.89 7.60 11.90
N LYS A 140 -5.17 7.96 11.74
CA LYS A 140 -5.81 8.05 10.42
C LYS A 140 -5.11 9.07 9.52
N LEU A 141 -4.81 10.27 10.03
CA LEU A 141 -4.08 11.30 9.30
C LEU A 141 -2.69 10.83 8.87
N LEU A 142 -1.94 10.23 9.80
CA LEU A 142 -0.63 9.65 9.49
C LEU A 142 -0.73 8.64 8.34
N PHE A 143 -1.71 7.75 8.42
CA PHE A 143 -1.95 6.73 7.41
C PHE A 143 -2.28 7.35 6.05
N TYR A 144 -3.29 8.19 5.96
CA TYR A 144 -3.72 8.78 4.68
C TYR A 144 -2.67 9.72 4.08
N ARG A 145 -1.90 10.47 4.91
CA ARG A 145 -0.73 11.25 4.43
C ARG A 145 0.31 10.33 3.78
N THR A 146 0.58 9.17 4.40
CA THR A 146 1.51 8.16 3.86
C THR A 146 0.99 7.60 2.54
N MET A 147 -0.30 7.27 2.46
CA MET A 147 -0.94 6.74 1.23
C MET A 147 -0.88 7.75 0.09
N VAL A 148 -1.30 9.00 0.33
CA VAL A 148 -1.24 10.08 -0.68
C VAL A 148 0.19 10.29 -1.18
N HIS A 149 1.18 10.28 -0.28
CA HIS A 149 2.59 10.40 -0.65
C HIS A 149 3.05 9.23 -1.53
N ASN A 150 2.75 8.00 -1.13
CA ASN A 150 3.11 6.78 -1.87
C ASN A 150 2.49 6.74 -3.27
N LEU A 151 1.20 7.07 -3.39
CA LEU A 151 0.50 7.10 -4.68
C LEU A 151 1.04 8.19 -5.61
N ARG A 152 1.36 9.39 -5.08
CA ARG A 152 2.01 10.44 -5.86
C ARG A 152 3.39 10.03 -6.35
N TRP A 153 4.18 9.38 -5.49
CA TRP A 153 5.49 8.86 -5.88
C TRP A 153 5.38 7.84 -7.02
N LYS A 154 4.45 6.90 -6.96
CA LYS A 154 4.19 5.93 -8.05
C LYS A 154 3.84 6.63 -9.37
N LEU A 155 3.01 7.66 -9.33
CA LEU A 155 2.66 8.46 -10.51
C LEU A 155 3.86 9.24 -11.07
N GLU A 156 4.75 9.75 -10.21
CA GLU A 156 6.01 10.38 -10.66
C GLU A 156 6.94 9.37 -11.35
N VAL A 157 6.99 8.13 -10.88
CA VAL A 157 7.76 7.05 -11.55
C VAL A 157 7.20 6.79 -12.95
N TYR A 158 5.87 6.66 -13.11
CA TYR A 158 5.25 6.50 -14.42
C TYR A 158 5.49 7.70 -15.33
N ARG A 159 5.36 8.91 -14.81
CA ARG A 159 5.67 10.15 -15.57
C ARG A 159 7.12 10.18 -16.06
N ALA A 160 8.07 9.75 -15.23
CA ALA A 160 9.47 9.71 -15.61
C ALA A 160 9.76 8.69 -16.71
N GLN A 161 9.07 7.55 -16.70
CA GLN A 161 9.19 6.49 -17.71
C GLN A 161 8.48 6.86 -19.02
N PHE A 162 7.32 7.55 -18.93
CA PHE A 162 6.47 7.89 -20.08
C PHE A 162 6.12 9.39 -20.10
N PRO A 163 7.12 10.30 -20.32
CA PRO A 163 6.91 11.74 -20.15
C PRO A 163 5.96 12.37 -21.17
N SER A 164 5.78 11.75 -22.32
CA SER A 164 4.90 12.21 -23.41
C SER A 164 3.48 11.62 -23.32
N HIS A 165 3.20 10.74 -22.37
CA HIS A 165 1.89 10.14 -22.25
C HIS A 165 0.83 11.18 -21.79
N SER A 166 -0.41 11.04 -22.25
CA SER A 166 -1.50 11.99 -21.98
C SER A 166 -1.77 12.20 -20.47
N PHE A 167 -1.55 11.18 -19.64
CA PHE A 167 -1.72 11.25 -18.18
C PHE A 167 -0.52 11.83 -17.43
N ALA A 168 0.59 12.15 -18.08
CA ALA A 168 1.83 12.55 -17.42
C ALA A 168 1.71 13.78 -16.50
N ALA A 169 0.73 14.67 -16.75
CA ALA A 169 0.49 15.87 -15.95
C ALA A 169 -0.75 15.77 -15.05
N ASP A 170 -1.55 14.71 -15.13
CA ASP A 170 -2.88 14.66 -14.52
C ASP A 170 -2.87 14.66 -12.99
N HIS A 171 -1.84 14.05 -12.37
CA HIS A 171 -1.67 14.10 -10.91
C HIS A 171 -1.57 15.52 -10.34
N ARG A 172 -1.16 16.51 -11.16
CA ARG A 172 -1.08 17.94 -10.77
C ARG A 172 -2.45 18.60 -10.68
N LYS A 173 -3.47 18.02 -11.34
CA LYS A 173 -4.86 18.52 -11.28
C LYS A 173 -5.53 18.20 -9.94
N ILE A 174 -4.99 17.21 -9.19
CA ILE A 174 -5.50 16.81 -7.89
C ILE A 174 -5.06 17.85 -6.85
N ARG A 175 -6.02 18.59 -6.32
CA ARG A 175 -5.78 19.70 -5.40
C ARG A 175 -5.19 19.20 -4.09
N LEU A 176 -4.18 19.93 -3.59
CA LEU A 176 -3.66 19.74 -2.24
C LEU A 176 -4.60 20.40 -1.24
N TYR A 177 -4.68 19.81 -0.04
CA TYR A 177 -5.39 20.44 1.07
C TYR A 177 -4.65 21.69 1.54
N ALA A 178 -5.37 22.80 1.69
CA ALA A 178 -4.83 24.09 2.11
C ALA A 178 -5.49 24.62 3.41
N GLY A 179 -6.33 23.80 4.07
CA GLY A 179 -7.02 24.16 5.30
C GLY A 179 -6.19 23.90 6.57
N PRO A 180 -6.80 23.97 7.76
CA PRO A 180 -6.18 23.68 9.05
C PRO A 180 -5.68 22.23 9.09
N ARG A 181 -4.47 22.04 9.63
CA ARG A 181 -3.88 20.71 9.83
C ARG A 181 -4.47 20.01 11.06
N ASP A 182 -4.32 18.69 11.06
CA ASP A 182 -4.72 17.79 12.16
C ASP A 182 -6.23 17.85 12.45
N THR A 183 -7.03 18.01 11.40
CA THR A 183 -8.49 18.10 11.45
C THR A 183 -9.16 16.98 10.68
N VAL A 184 -10.45 16.76 10.94
CA VAL A 184 -11.29 15.81 10.19
C VAL A 184 -11.44 16.25 8.73
N GLU A 185 -11.50 17.55 8.47
CA GLU A 185 -11.57 18.14 7.12
C GLU A 185 -10.31 17.80 6.32
N GLU A 186 -9.12 17.85 6.95
CA GLU A 186 -7.90 17.37 6.32
C GLU A 186 -7.99 15.88 5.99
N LEU A 187 -8.47 15.06 6.92
CA LEU A 187 -8.60 13.62 6.73
C LEU A 187 -9.54 13.29 5.54
N VAL A 188 -10.70 13.92 5.46
CA VAL A 188 -11.65 13.76 4.34
C VAL A 188 -10.99 14.19 3.03
N SER A 189 -10.23 15.28 3.03
CA SER A 189 -9.51 15.73 1.83
C SER A 189 -8.43 14.75 1.41
N LEU A 190 -7.69 14.16 2.36
CA LEU A 190 -6.65 13.15 2.07
C LEU A 190 -7.26 11.85 1.54
N ASP A 191 -8.38 11.37 2.07
CA ASP A 191 -9.11 10.22 1.54
C ASP A 191 -9.52 10.46 0.08
N ASN A 192 -10.15 11.60 -0.21
CA ASN A 192 -10.52 11.98 -1.56
C ASN A 192 -9.30 12.07 -2.51
N GLN A 193 -8.17 12.62 -2.05
CA GLN A 193 -6.94 12.66 -2.82
C GLN A 193 -6.40 11.25 -3.09
N ALA A 194 -6.39 10.38 -2.08
CA ALA A 194 -5.91 9.00 -2.23
C ALA A 194 -6.74 8.24 -3.28
N ARG A 195 -8.07 8.35 -3.23
CA ARG A 195 -8.97 7.73 -4.22
C ARG A 195 -8.75 8.28 -5.64
N GLN A 196 -8.59 9.59 -5.80
CA GLN A 196 -8.32 10.19 -7.11
C GLN A 196 -6.96 9.74 -7.68
N LEU A 197 -5.91 9.68 -6.84
CA LEU A 197 -4.59 9.20 -7.24
C LEU A 197 -4.60 7.71 -7.61
N ALA A 198 -5.31 6.88 -6.83
CA ALA A 198 -5.49 5.46 -7.12
C ALA A 198 -6.23 5.25 -8.46
N GLY A 199 -7.31 6.01 -8.71
CA GLY A 199 -8.03 5.97 -9.99
C GLY A 199 -7.16 6.35 -11.18
N LEU A 200 -6.29 7.35 -11.01
CA LEU A 200 -5.33 7.74 -12.05
C LEU A 200 -4.28 6.65 -12.31
N LEU A 201 -3.76 5.98 -11.27
CA LEU A 201 -2.85 4.84 -11.42
C LEU A 201 -3.50 3.65 -12.14
N ILE A 202 -4.78 3.38 -11.84
CA ILE A 202 -5.55 2.35 -12.56
C ILE A 202 -5.67 2.71 -14.04
N SER A 203 -5.96 3.99 -14.36
CA SER A 203 -6.03 4.45 -15.75
C SER A 203 -4.69 4.29 -16.48
N TRP A 204 -3.58 4.60 -15.81
CA TRP A 204 -2.23 4.37 -16.33
C TRP A 204 -1.99 2.88 -16.61
N ASN A 205 -2.29 2.00 -15.67
CA ASN A 205 -2.11 0.56 -15.83
C ASN A 205 -2.90 0.02 -17.01
N LEU A 206 -4.15 0.47 -17.18
CA LEU A 206 -5.01 0.08 -18.31
C LEU A 206 -4.48 0.59 -19.66
N ALA A 207 -3.95 1.83 -19.71
CA ALA A 207 -3.39 2.37 -20.95
C ALA A 207 -2.12 1.60 -21.37
N LEU A 208 -1.19 1.40 -20.44
CA LEU A 208 0.06 0.67 -20.71
C LEU A 208 -0.18 -0.81 -21.09
N THR A 209 -1.29 -1.41 -20.64
CA THR A 209 -1.64 -2.78 -21.03
C THR A 209 -2.13 -2.86 -22.48
N ARG A 210 -2.78 -1.81 -22.99
CA ARG A 210 -3.30 -1.75 -24.36
C ARG A 210 -2.21 -1.48 -25.40
N ASP A 211 -1.26 -0.59 -25.05
CA ASP A 211 -0.15 -0.20 -25.96
C ASP A 211 0.82 -1.37 -26.23
N ASP A 212 0.83 -2.40 -25.40
CA ASP A 212 1.69 -3.57 -25.58
C ASP A 212 1.01 -4.72 -26.36
N ASP A 213 -0.31 -4.63 -26.59
CA ASP A 213 -1.08 -5.63 -27.37
C ASP A 213 -1.22 -5.23 -28.87
N GLU A 214 -0.74 -4.04 -29.27
CA GLU A 214 -0.64 -3.54 -30.66
C GLU A 214 0.79 -3.68 -31.20
#